data_f8bd4fe98e51fa6cbb688613b0374a3d
#
_entry.id   f8bd4fe98e51fa6cbb688613b0374a3d
#
_cell.length_a   1.000
_cell.length_b   1.000
_cell.length_c   1.000
_cell.angle_alpha   90.00
_cell.angle_beta   90.00
_cell.angle_gamma   90.00
#
_symmetry.space_group_name_H-M   'P 1'
#
loop_
_entity.id
_entity.type
_entity.pdbx_description
1 polymer ?
#
loop_
_entity_poly.entity_id
_entity_poly.type
_entity_poly.pdbx_seq_one_letter_code
_entity_poly.pdbx_strand_id
1 'polypeptide(L)'
;EFRRVLFRSTYRSGLLSNLVFKGFNRKIKQPKTVFDWLSRDEAVVSLYQSDEKCNFVFTATGFRDLFTLITKANNPVTFRKTPKDLPLLFISGDKDPVGRYGEGVRRTVNLYRGNGVKNIEVIFYKDARHEVLNELDRLETFGDISRWLETHLAARAARQAVEQEPETAAE
;
A
#
# COMPACT_ATOMS: atom_id res chain seq x y z
N GLU A 1 -4.91 36.45 -9.36
CA GLU A 1 -4.11 35.58 -10.27
C GLU A 1 -3.69 34.25 -9.59
N PHE A 2 -3.20 34.27 -8.36
CA PHE A 2 -2.76 33.07 -7.63
C PHE A 2 -3.87 32.03 -7.44
N ARG A 3 -5.12 32.45 -7.18
CA ARG A 3 -6.29 31.56 -7.10
C ARG A 3 -6.64 30.92 -8.46
N ARG A 4 -6.51 31.64 -9.58
CA ARG A 4 -6.81 31.11 -10.92
C ARG A 4 -5.82 30.04 -11.37
N VAL A 5 -4.55 30.13 -10.96
CA VAL A 5 -3.50 29.18 -11.32
C VAL A 5 -3.62 27.88 -10.54
N LEU A 6 -3.95 27.93 -9.26
CA LEU A 6 -4.12 26.75 -8.41
C LEU A 6 -5.35 25.87 -8.75
N PHE A 7 -6.36 26.43 -9.42
CA PHE A 7 -7.61 25.75 -9.72
C PHE A 7 -7.80 25.34 -11.19
N ARG A 8 -6.80 25.57 -12.05
CA ARG A 8 -6.84 24.98 -13.41
C ARG A 8 -6.62 23.48 -13.32
N SER A 9 -7.56 22.70 -13.84
CA SER A 9 -7.56 21.22 -13.78
C SER A 9 -6.28 20.60 -14.33
N THR A 10 -5.63 21.25 -15.29
CA THR A 10 -4.40 20.80 -15.98
C THR A 10 -3.11 21.38 -15.40
N TYR A 11 -3.18 22.29 -14.42
CA TYR A 11 -1.97 22.92 -13.84
C TYR A 11 -1.19 21.90 -13.01
N ARG A 12 0.07 21.66 -13.37
CA ARG A 12 1.01 20.82 -12.63
C ARG A 12 1.65 21.64 -11.52
N SER A 13 1.31 21.38 -10.28
CA SER A 13 1.75 22.17 -9.13
C SER A 13 3.00 21.58 -8.48
N GLY A 14 4.15 22.14 -8.82
CA GLY A 14 5.42 21.83 -8.13
C GLY A 14 5.37 22.12 -6.63
N LEU A 15 4.62 23.15 -6.22
CA LEU A 15 4.42 23.49 -4.81
C LEU A 15 3.69 22.36 -4.05
N LEU A 16 2.58 21.85 -4.61
CA LEU A 16 1.85 20.74 -4.01
C LEU A 16 2.70 19.46 -4.00
N SER A 17 3.40 19.16 -5.09
CA SER A 17 4.34 18.05 -5.17
C SER A 17 5.39 18.12 -4.06
N ASN A 18 6.05 19.25 -3.93
CA ASN A 18 7.02 19.47 -2.87
C ASN A 18 6.42 19.32 -1.47
N LEU A 19 5.23 19.85 -1.23
CA LEU A 19 4.57 19.74 0.07
C LEU A 19 4.30 18.28 0.45
N VAL A 20 3.90 17.45 -0.52
CA VAL A 20 3.57 16.02 -0.32
C VAL A 20 4.83 15.17 -0.15
N PHE A 21 5.84 15.35 -1.01
CA PHE A 21 6.98 14.43 -1.11
C PHE A 21 8.25 14.90 -0.42
N LYS A 22 8.37 16.19 -0.07
CA LYS A 22 9.61 16.80 0.46
C LYS A 22 10.23 16.10 1.66
N GLY A 23 9.43 15.38 2.45
CA GLY A 23 9.91 14.74 3.69
C GLY A 23 10.31 13.27 3.53
N PHE A 24 10.08 12.65 2.38
CA PHE A 24 10.17 11.21 2.24
C PHE A 24 11.60 10.68 2.34
N ASN A 25 12.58 11.41 1.83
CA ASN A 25 14.01 11.03 1.97
C ASN A 25 14.65 11.43 3.31
N ARG A 26 13.92 12.08 4.24
CA ARG A 26 14.53 12.69 5.44
C ARG A 26 15.31 11.73 6.33
N LYS A 27 14.95 10.45 6.35
CA LYS A 27 15.65 9.43 7.13
C LYS A 27 16.66 8.61 6.33
N ILE A 28 16.84 8.91 5.05
CA ILE A 28 17.83 8.24 4.20
C ILE A 28 19.15 8.99 4.35
N LYS A 29 20.19 8.26 4.72
CA LYS A 29 21.54 8.82 4.77
C LYS A 29 22.06 9.01 3.35
N GLN A 30 22.47 10.26 3.00
CA GLN A 30 23.05 10.61 1.70
C GLN A 30 22.16 10.14 0.51
N PRO A 31 20.93 10.67 0.38
CA PRO A 31 20.07 10.31 -0.74
C PRO A 31 20.69 10.81 -2.04
N LYS A 32 20.72 9.97 -3.08
CA LYS A 32 21.27 10.27 -4.40
C LYS A 32 20.25 10.98 -5.30
N THR A 33 18.97 10.67 -5.11
CA THR A 33 17.86 11.20 -5.89
C THR A 33 16.70 11.62 -4.97
N VAL A 34 15.72 12.33 -5.52
CA VAL A 34 14.47 12.67 -4.79
C VAL A 34 13.54 11.46 -4.63
N PHE A 35 13.82 10.35 -5.31
CA PHE A 35 13.01 9.13 -5.34
C PHE A 35 13.59 7.97 -4.53
N ASP A 36 14.69 8.16 -3.82
CA ASP A 36 15.34 7.08 -3.06
C ASP A 36 14.41 6.43 -2.02
N TRP A 37 13.39 7.15 -1.57
CA TRP A 37 12.37 6.62 -0.65
C TRP A 37 11.55 5.44 -1.24
N LEU A 38 11.60 5.21 -2.56
CA LEU A 38 10.89 4.13 -3.22
C LEU A 38 11.52 2.77 -2.95
N SER A 39 12.83 2.63 -3.14
CA SER A 39 13.56 1.37 -3.03
C SER A 39 15.03 1.59 -2.67
N ARG A 40 15.67 0.58 -2.07
CA ARG A 40 17.14 0.51 -1.92
C ARG A 40 17.85 0.12 -3.21
N ASP A 41 17.14 -0.49 -4.17
CA ASP A 41 17.66 -0.86 -5.47
C ASP A 41 17.82 0.39 -6.35
N GLU A 42 19.06 0.83 -6.53
CA GLU A 42 19.38 2.03 -7.31
C GLU A 42 18.96 1.91 -8.78
N ALA A 43 18.98 0.68 -9.35
CA ALA A 43 18.54 0.46 -10.71
C ALA A 43 17.04 0.70 -10.86
N VAL A 44 16.25 0.24 -9.92
CA VAL A 44 14.80 0.50 -9.85
C VAL A 44 14.52 2.01 -9.73
N VAL A 45 15.23 2.68 -8.83
CA VAL A 45 15.06 4.14 -8.65
C VAL A 45 15.44 4.90 -9.93
N SER A 46 16.51 4.49 -10.60
CA SER A 46 16.95 5.09 -11.87
C SER A 46 15.92 4.88 -12.98
N LEU A 47 15.36 3.69 -13.12
CA LEU A 47 14.29 3.40 -14.08
C LEU A 47 13.05 4.26 -13.80
N TYR A 48 12.61 4.33 -12.54
CA TYR A 48 11.49 5.19 -12.14
C TYR A 48 11.74 6.67 -12.52
N GLN A 49 12.93 7.17 -12.25
CA GLN A 49 13.32 8.54 -12.55
C GLN A 49 13.34 8.85 -14.05
N SER A 50 13.73 7.88 -14.88
CA SER A 50 13.81 8.04 -16.35
C SER A 50 12.48 7.84 -17.06
N ASP A 51 11.51 7.19 -16.44
CA ASP A 51 10.20 6.92 -17.03
C ASP A 51 9.27 8.14 -16.89
N GLU A 52 8.89 8.74 -18.02
CA GLU A 52 7.97 9.89 -18.05
C GLU A 52 6.56 9.56 -17.48
N LYS A 53 6.18 8.28 -17.43
CA LYS A 53 4.92 7.81 -16.84
C LYS A 53 5.00 7.68 -15.31
N CYS A 54 6.19 7.64 -14.74
CA CYS A 54 6.44 7.57 -13.31
C CYS A 54 6.90 8.92 -12.75
N ASN A 55 7.89 9.54 -13.39
CA ASN A 55 8.46 10.81 -12.97
C ASN A 55 7.67 12.00 -13.53
N PHE A 56 6.45 12.18 -13.07
CA PHE A 56 5.63 13.35 -13.44
C PHE A 56 5.07 14.07 -12.22
N VAL A 57 4.83 15.37 -12.37
CA VAL A 57 4.14 16.18 -11.36
C VAL A 57 2.63 16.07 -11.57
N PHE A 58 1.90 15.65 -10.55
CA PHE A 58 0.43 15.63 -10.60
C PHE A 58 -0.15 17.02 -10.88
N THR A 59 -1.24 17.03 -11.63
CA THR A 59 -2.06 18.24 -11.74
C THR A 59 -2.75 18.55 -10.40
N ALA A 60 -3.21 19.78 -10.23
CA ALA A 60 -4.00 20.16 -9.05
C ALA A 60 -5.24 19.27 -8.89
N THR A 61 -5.89 18.89 -10.00
CA THR A 61 -7.01 17.94 -10.00
C THR A 61 -6.53 16.54 -9.60
N GLY A 62 -5.40 16.07 -10.11
CA GLY A 62 -4.84 14.77 -9.73
C GLY A 62 -4.55 14.67 -8.23
N PHE A 63 -3.98 15.71 -7.62
CA PHE A 63 -3.80 15.77 -6.16
C PHE A 63 -5.13 15.78 -5.40
N ARG A 64 -6.14 16.54 -5.86
CA ARG A 64 -7.47 16.53 -5.27
C ARG A 64 -8.08 15.14 -5.30
N ASP A 65 -7.99 14.45 -6.41
CA ASP A 65 -8.56 13.12 -6.59
C ASP A 65 -7.81 12.09 -5.75
N LEU A 66 -6.48 12.16 -5.68
CA LEU A 66 -5.66 11.34 -4.78
C LEU A 66 -6.07 11.53 -3.31
N PHE A 67 -6.17 12.76 -2.83
CA PHE A 67 -6.59 13.01 -1.45
C PHE A 67 -8.04 12.62 -1.18
N THR A 68 -8.91 12.74 -2.18
CA THR A 68 -10.29 12.26 -2.09
C THR A 68 -10.33 10.73 -1.92
N LEU A 69 -9.53 9.99 -2.70
CA LEU A 69 -9.41 8.54 -2.58
C LEU A 69 -8.85 8.13 -1.22
N ILE A 70 -7.78 8.79 -0.76
CA ILE A 70 -7.19 8.54 0.56
C ILE A 70 -8.24 8.78 1.67
N THR A 71 -8.99 9.87 1.59
CA THR A 71 -10.04 10.20 2.57
C THR A 71 -11.15 9.16 2.57
N LYS A 72 -11.61 8.72 1.39
CA LYS A 72 -12.62 7.66 1.25
C LYS A 72 -12.12 6.33 1.77
N ALA A 73 -10.88 5.93 1.45
CA ALA A 73 -10.29 4.69 1.92
C ALA A 73 -10.14 4.63 3.44
N ASN A 74 -9.85 5.78 4.07
CA ASN A 74 -9.71 5.89 5.52
C ASN A 74 -11.04 6.19 6.25
N ASN A 75 -12.18 6.17 5.55
CA ASN A 75 -13.47 6.40 6.18
C ASN A 75 -13.85 5.22 7.11
N PRO A 76 -14.32 5.47 8.36
CA PRO A 76 -14.74 4.42 9.27
C PRO A 76 -15.81 3.46 8.69
N VAL A 77 -16.64 3.95 7.76
CA VAL A 77 -17.64 3.12 7.07
C VAL A 77 -16.98 2.04 6.22
N THR A 78 -15.82 2.33 5.59
CA THR A 78 -15.06 1.35 4.77
C THR A 78 -14.63 0.16 5.62
N PHE A 79 -14.07 0.41 6.81
CA PHE A 79 -13.65 -0.66 7.73
C PHE A 79 -14.83 -1.48 8.25
N ARG A 80 -15.97 -0.85 8.54
CA ARG A 80 -17.19 -1.56 9.01
C ARG A 80 -17.78 -2.47 7.95
N LYS A 81 -17.69 -2.12 6.67
CA LYS A 81 -18.24 -2.90 5.55
C LYS A 81 -17.36 -4.09 5.14
N THR A 82 -16.13 -4.15 5.60
CA THR A 82 -15.23 -5.27 5.28
C THR A 82 -15.78 -6.57 5.89
N PRO A 83 -15.91 -7.66 5.12
CA PRO A 83 -16.29 -8.97 5.65
C PRO A 83 -15.34 -9.41 6.76
N LYS A 84 -15.90 -9.97 7.85
CA LYS A 84 -15.14 -10.24 9.07
C LYS A 84 -14.22 -11.46 8.96
N ASP A 85 -14.52 -12.34 8.04
CA ASP A 85 -13.79 -13.56 7.69
C ASP A 85 -12.84 -13.39 6.50
N LEU A 86 -12.85 -12.21 5.86
CA LEU A 86 -11.93 -11.92 4.76
C LEU A 86 -10.48 -11.95 5.26
N PRO A 87 -9.62 -12.84 4.72
CA PRO A 87 -8.20 -12.79 5.06
C PRO A 87 -7.55 -11.55 4.45
N LEU A 88 -6.76 -10.86 5.24
CA LEU A 88 -6.02 -9.67 4.83
C LEU A 88 -4.53 -9.86 5.10
N LEU A 89 -3.71 -9.60 4.09
CA LEU A 89 -2.26 -9.51 4.22
C LEU A 89 -1.82 -8.06 4.05
N PHE A 90 -1.12 -7.54 5.04
CA PHE A 90 -0.46 -6.24 4.98
C PHE A 90 1.05 -6.45 4.89
N ILE A 91 1.65 -5.93 3.84
CA ILE A 91 3.11 -5.94 3.64
C ILE A 91 3.62 -4.51 3.54
N SER A 92 4.75 -4.22 4.14
CA SER A 92 5.35 -2.89 4.10
C SER A 92 6.83 -2.94 4.46
N GLY A 93 7.62 -2.04 3.90
CA GLY A 93 8.96 -1.78 4.41
C GLY A 93 8.94 -1.04 5.75
N ASP A 94 9.85 -1.36 6.66
CA ASP A 94 9.97 -0.65 7.94
C ASP A 94 10.61 0.74 7.79
N LYS A 95 11.17 1.04 6.62
CA LYS A 95 11.71 2.35 6.23
C LYS A 95 10.82 3.12 5.25
N ASP A 96 9.60 2.63 4.99
CA ASP A 96 8.63 3.33 4.14
C ASP A 96 8.11 4.62 4.80
N PRO A 97 8.43 5.81 4.28
CA PRO A 97 7.94 7.08 4.81
C PRO A 97 6.44 7.28 4.59
N VAL A 98 5.86 6.68 3.53
CA VAL A 98 4.42 6.77 3.21
C VAL A 98 3.61 6.01 4.26
N GLY A 99 4.06 4.82 4.64
CA GLY A 99 3.51 4.03 5.73
C GLY A 99 3.90 4.54 7.13
N ARG A 100 4.53 5.72 7.22
CA ARG A 100 5.05 6.30 8.48
C ARG A 100 5.96 5.34 9.22
N TYR A 101 6.83 4.67 8.48
CA TYR A 101 7.78 3.70 9.04
C TYR A 101 7.08 2.56 9.82
N GLY A 102 5.98 2.08 9.25
CA GLY A 102 5.14 1.02 9.79
C GLY A 102 4.06 1.46 10.78
N GLU A 103 4.12 2.67 11.34
CA GLU A 103 3.10 3.18 12.27
C GLU A 103 1.73 3.31 11.60
N GLY A 104 1.68 3.88 10.39
CA GLY A 104 0.46 4.03 9.61
C GLY A 104 -0.17 2.68 9.29
N VAL A 105 0.65 1.69 8.91
CA VAL A 105 0.18 0.32 8.64
C VAL A 105 -0.41 -0.32 9.90
N ARG A 106 0.30 -0.25 11.04
CA ARG A 106 -0.22 -0.79 12.31
C ARG A 106 -1.55 -0.14 12.72
N ARG A 107 -1.66 1.18 12.54
CA ARG A 107 -2.92 1.90 12.81
C ARG A 107 -4.06 1.39 11.93
N THR A 108 -3.82 1.20 10.64
CA THR A 108 -4.82 0.67 9.70
C THR A 108 -5.23 -0.75 10.08
N VAL A 109 -4.28 -1.62 10.38
CA VAL A 109 -4.53 -2.98 10.88
C VAL A 109 -5.40 -2.97 12.13
N ASN A 110 -5.11 -2.10 13.09
CA ASN A 110 -5.90 -1.97 14.32
C ASN A 110 -7.33 -1.48 14.05
N LEU A 111 -7.55 -0.63 13.03
CA LEU A 111 -8.90 -0.25 12.60
C LEU A 111 -9.68 -1.45 12.04
N TYR A 112 -9.07 -2.31 11.23
CA TYR A 112 -9.72 -3.54 10.75
C TYR A 112 -10.02 -4.50 11.90
N ARG A 113 -9.06 -4.75 12.79
CA ARG A 113 -9.26 -5.58 13.99
C ARG A 113 -10.37 -5.05 14.89
N GLY A 114 -10.36 -3.75 15.17
CA GLY A 114 -11.39 -3.09 15.98
C GLY A 114 -12.80 -3.14 15.35
N ASN A 115 -12.89 -3.34 14.03
CA ASN A 115 -14.15 -3.57 13.33
C ASN A 115 -14.48 -5.06 13.15
N GLY A 116 -13.75 -5.96 13.81
CA GLY A 116 -14.07 -7.38 13.90
C GLY A 116 -13.49 -8.26 12.79
N VAL A 117 -12.58 -7.75 11.94
CA VAL A 117 -11.85 -8.58 10.98
C VAL A 117 -10.85 -9.45 11.76
N LYS A 118 -10.95 -10.77 11.60
CA LYS A 118 -10.25 -11.76 12.43
C LYS A 118 -8.93 -12.22 11.84
N ASN A 119 -8.90 -12.45 10.54
CA ASN A 119 -7.76 -13.02 9.85
C ASN A 119 -6.90 -11.95 9.20
N ILE A 120 -5.95 -11.40 9.97
CA ILE A 120 -5.06 -10.33 9.50
C ILE A 120 -3.61 -10.70 9.80
N GLU A 121 -2.82 -10.85 8.76
CA GLU A 121 -1.38 -11.01 8.83
C GLU A 121 -0.67 -9.71 8.44
N VAL A 122 0.49 -9.46 9.05
CA VAL A 122 1.28 -8.25 8.83
C VAL A 122 2.75 -8.63 8.75
N ILE A 123 3.39 -8.29 7.64
CA ILE A 123 4.82 -8.52 7.43
C ILE A 123 5.50 -7.16 7.23
N PHE A 124 6.52 -6.89 8.03
CA PHE A 124 7.40 -5.74 7.84
C PHE A 124 8.77 -6.23 7.39
N TYR A 125 9.18 -5.80 6.20
CA TYR A 125 10.50 -6.13 5.67
C TYR A 125 11.53 -5.16 6.21
N LYS A 126 12.55 -5.73 6.85
CA LYS A 126 13.62 -4.97 7.49
C LYS A 126 14.39 -4.14 6.46
N ASP A 127 14.61 -2.88 6.79
CA ASP A 127 15.30 -1.88 5.99
C ASP A 127 14.66 -1.58 4.61
N ALA A 128 13.61 -2.32 4.19
CA ALA A 128 12.90 -2.08 2.95
C ALA A 128 12.15 -0.74 3.00
N ARG A 129 12.06 -0.09 1.83
CA ARG A 129 11.40 1.19 1.63
C ARG A 129 9.97 0.99 1.11
N HIS A 130 9.46 1.89 0.28
CA HIS A 130 8.05 1.91 -0.13
C HIS A 130 7.65 0.76 -1.06
N GLU A 131 8.45 0.47 -2.07
CA GLU A 131 8.13 -0.51 -3.10
C GLU A 131 8.71 -1.88 -2.76
N VAL A 132 8.14 -2.58 -1.79
CA VAL A 132 8.65 -3.88 -1.31
C VAL A 132 8.75 -4.95 -2.42
N LEU A 133 7.95 -4.84 -3.48
CA LEU A 133 8.01 -5.73 -4.65
C LEU A 133 9.14 -5.39 -5.63
N ASN A 134 9.78 -4.24 -5.44
CA ASN A 134 10.90 -3.73 -6.23
C ASN A 134 12.16 -3.52 -5.38
N GLU A 135 12.19 -4.11 -4.18
CA GLU A 135 13.33 -4.04 -3.27
C GLU A 135 14.43 -5.06 -3.62
N LEU A 136 15.59 -4.90 -3.01
CA LEU A 136 16.70 -5.84 -3.16
C LEU A 136 16.28 -7.27 -2.76
N ASP A 137 15.46 -7.40 -1.73
CA ASP A 137 14.99 -8.67 -1.17
C ASP A 137 13.60 -9.07 -1.70
N ARG A 138 13.17 -8.57 -2.87
CA ARG A 138 11.84 -8.80 -3.45
C ARG A 138 11.44 -10.27 -3.59
N LEU A 139 12.41 -11.17 -3.74
CA LEU A 139 12.12 -12.61 -3.84
C LEU A 139 11.57 -13.18 -2.54
N GLU A 140 12.01 -12.68 -1.38
CA GLU A 140 11.43 -13.01 -0.07
C GLU A 140 9.97 -12.54 -0.02
N THR A 141 9.72 -11.29 -0.43
CA THR A 141 8.37 -10.73 -0.49
C THR A 141 7.45 -11.54 -1.39
N PHE A 142 7.89 -11.94 -2.58
CA PHE A 142 7.11 -12.80 -3.48
C PHE A 142 6.84 -14.17 -2.86
N GLY A 143 7.82 -14.77 -2.20
CA GLY A 143 7.67 -16.05 -1.51
C GLY A 143 6.64 -15.99 -0.39
N ASP A 144 6.65 -14.92 0.40
CA ASP A 144 5.68 -14.72 1.49
C ASP A 144 4.25 -14.53 0.96
N ILE A 145 4.09 -13.73 -0.10
CA ILE A 145 2.79 -13.53 -0.75
C ILE A 145 2.26 -14.86 -1.32
N SER A 146 3.11 -15.62 -2.04
CA SER A 146 2.73 -16.91 -2.63
C SER A 146 2.30 -17.89 -1.55
N ARG A 147 3.07 -18.02 -0.47
CA ARG A 147 2.76 -18.91 0.65
C ARG A 147 1.43 -18.51 1.33
N TRP A 148 1.22 -17.22 1.53
CA TRP A 148 -0.02 -16.71 2.09
C TRP A 148 -1.23 -17.03 1.20
N LEU A 149 -1.11 -16.80 -0.11
CA LEU A 149 -2.17 -17.11 -1.09
C LEU A 149 -2.47 -18.61 -1.12
N GLU A 150 -1.46 -19.47 -1.22
CA GLU A 150 -1.62 -20.92 -1.24
C GLU A 150 -2.36 -21.44 0.01
N THR A 151 -1.96 -20.94 1.20
CA THR A 151 -2.60 -21.30 2.47
C THR A 151 -4.09 -20.95 2.48
N HIS A 152 -4.43 -19.74 2.03
CA HIS A 152 -5.82 -19.26 2.06
C HIS A 152 -6.68 -19.86 0.95
N LEU A 153 -6.12 -20.14 -0.22
CA LEU A 153 -6.81 -20.84 -1.30
C LEU A 153 -7.11 -22.30 -0.92
N ALA A 154 -6.16 -23.01 -0.34
CA ALA A 154 -6.36 -24.36 0.16
C ALA A 154 -7.45 -24.42 1.24
N ALA A 155 -7.41 -23.50 2.21
CA ALA A 155 -8.43 -23.41 3.25
C ALA A 155 -9.83 -23.12 2.70
N ARG A 156 -9.93 -22.26 1.66
CA ARG A 156 -11.19 -21.98 0.98
C ARG A 156 -11.71 -23.20 0.23
N ALA A 157 -10.87 -23.89 -0.51
CA ALA A 157 -11.23 -25.10 -1.24
C ALA A 157 -11.75 -26.20 -0.29
N ALA A 158 -11.08 -26.40 0.85
CA ALA A 158 -11.51 -27.35 1.86
C ALA A 158 -12.89 -27.02 2.44
N ARG A 159 -13.18 -25.74 2.73
CA ARG A 159 -14.52 -25.30 3.19
C ARG A 159 -15.61 -25.58 2.15
N GLN A 160 -15.35 -25.25 0.89
CA GLN A 160 -16.30 -25.48 -0.20
C GLN A 160 -16.59 -26.98 -0.42
N ALA A 161 -15.59 -27.85 -0.24
CA ALA A 161 -15.78 -29.30 -0.33
C ALA A 161 -16.72 -29.81 0.77
N VAL A 162 -16.54 -29.33 2.01
CA VAL A 162 -17.42 -29.69 3.14
C VAL A 162 -18.86 -29.19 2.93
N GLU A 163 -19.05 -27.98 2.40
CA GLU A 163 -20.38 -27.42 2.12
C GLU A 163 -21.10 -28.10 0.97
N GLN A 164 -20.40 -28.86 0.12
CA GLN A 164 -20.95 -29.58 -1.02
C GLN A 164 -21.20 -31.07 -0.75
N GLU A 165 -20.78 -31.59 0.40
CA GLU A 165 -21.16 -32.94 0.81
C GLU A 165 -22.67 -32.96 1.10
N PRO A 166 -23.49 -33.71 0.34
CA PRO A 166 -24.93 -33.79 0.62
C PRO A 166 -25.14 -34.41 1.98
N GLU A 167 -26.08 -33.89 2.74
CA GLU A 167 -26.60 -34.42 4.00
C GLU A 167 -27.30 -35.79 3.75
N THR A 168 -26.51 -36.80 3.33
CA THR A 168 -26.97 -38.19 3.13
C THR A 168 -26.51 -39.03 4.30
N ALA A 169 -27.23 -38.97 5.43
CA ALA A 169 -27.37 -40.04 6.41
C ALA A 169 -28.21 -39.58 7.60
N ALA A 170 -29.52 -39.46 7.39
CA ALA A 170 -30.47 -39.59 8.48
C ALA A 170 -31.76 -40.22 7.92
N GLU A 171 -31.71 -41.52 7.69
CA GLU A 171 -32.86 -42.42 7.71
C GLU A 171 -32.57 -43.56 8.67
#